data_7afc58847cb4373865dbff2d1ed0f2c6
#
_entry.id   7afc58847cb4373865dbff2d1ed0f2c6
#
_cell.length_a   1.000
_cell.length_b   1.000
_cell.length_c   1.000
_cell.angle_alpha   90.00
_cell.angle_beta   90.00
_cell.angle_gamma   90.00
#
_symmetry.space_group_name_H-M   'P 1'
#
loop_
_entity.id
_entity.type
_entity.pdbx_description
1 polymer ?
#
loop_
_entity_poly.entity_id
_entity_poly.type
_entity_poly.pdbx_seq_one_letter_code
_entity_poly.pdbx_strand_id
1 'polypeptide(L)'
;CALPICLAKGFELAGTLAIELFITKDDQVIVNELAPRPHNSGHYTIEACSMDQFDAHIRGIAGWPLPKPKLLSPAVMVNVLGQHVEPTRALIATHPEWNVHDYGKAEVRHDRKMGHITVLTDNPDATVADLEATGCWDDLKKKA
;
A
#
# COMPACT_ATOMS: atom_id res chain seq x y z
N CYS A 1 -11.54 23.42 -7.62
CA CYS A 1 -11.42 22.47 -6.50
C CYS A 1 -11.04 21.11 -7.05
N ALA A 2 -9.97 20.49 -6.54
CA ALA A 2 -9.64 19.12 -6.94
C ALA A 2 -10.75 18.15 -6.50
N LEU A 3 -11.15 17.22 -7.37
CA LEU A 3 -12.22 16.25 -7.11
C LEU A 3 -12.13 15.58 -5.72
N PRO A 4 -10.95 15.12 -5.25
CA PRO A 4 -10.81 14.54 -3.92
C PRO A 4 -11.27 15.45 -2.79
N ILE A 5 -10.93 16.73 -2.86
CA ILE A 5 -11.32 17.74 -1.83
C ILE A 5 -12.83 17.99 -1.87
N CYS A 6 -13.42 18.05 -3.06
CA CYS A 6 -14.86 18.23 -3.21
C CYS A 6 -15.64 17.04 -2.63
N LEU A 7 -15.18 15.81 -2.88
CA LEU A 7 -15.78 14.60 -2.33
C LEU A 7 -15.65 14.56 -0.80
N ALA A 8 -14.46 14.79 -0.26
CA ALA A 8 -14.25 14.80 1.19
C ALA A 8 -15.12 15.83 1.91
N LYS A 9 -15.28 17.04 1.34
CA LYS A 9 -16.17 18.08 1.86
C LYS A 9 -17.65 17.74 1.71
N GLY A 10 -18.04 17.21 0.55
CA GLY A 10 -19.44 16.85 0.28
C GLY A 10 -19.96 15.72 1.15
N PHE A 11 -19.06 14.80 1.57
CA PHE A 11 -19.38 13.73 2.50
C PHE A 11 -19.14 14.10 3.98
N GLU A 12 -18.70 15.32 4.28
CA GLU A 12 -18.29 15.73 5.63
C GLU A 12 -17.31 14.72 6.26
N LEU A 13 -16.38 14.19 5.43
CA LEU A 13 -15.51 13.09 5.80
C LEU A 13 -14.51 13.51 6.88
N ALA A 14 -14.50 12.76 7.99
CA ALA A 14 -13.43 12.78 8.97
C ALA A 14 -12.54 11.55 8.80
N GLY A 15 -11.23 11.77 8.61
CA GLY A 15 -10.25 10.68 8.39
C GLY A 15 -9.68 10.64 6.97
N THR A 16 -9.27 9.47 6.53
CA THR A 16 -8.62 9.24 5.25
C THR A 16 -9.62 8.82 4.17
N LEU A 17 -9.47 9.38 2.97
CA LEU A 17 -10.16 8.93 1.76
C LEU A 17 -9.14 8.44 0.75
N ALA A 18 -9.23 7.18 0.34
CA ALA A 18 -8.53 6.67 -0.82
C ALA A 18 -9.44 6.71 -2.05
N ILE A 19 -8.90 7.11 -3.17
CA ILE A 19 -9.58 7.11 -4.47
C ILE A 19 -8.71 6.32 -5.43
N GLU A 20 -9.17 5.15 -5.85
CA GLU A 20 -8.53 4.38 -6.92
C GLU A 20 -9.00 4.87 -8.28
N LEU A 21 -8.06 5.04 -9.19
CA LEU A 21 -8.29 5.54 -10.53
C LEU A 21 -7.72 4.55 -11.55
N PHE A 22 -8.44 4.32 -12.65
CA PHE A 22 -7.89 3.72 -13.85
C PHE A 22 -7.51 4.81 -14.85
N ILE A 23 -6.40 4.61 -15.54
CA ILE A 23 -6.04 5.36 -16.73
C ILE A 23 -6.30 4.44 -17.92
N THR A 24 -7.20 4.84 -18.80
CA THR A 24 -7.52 4.07 -20.02
C THR A 24 -6.42 4.24 -21.07
N LYS A 25 -6.47 3.41 -22.13
CA LYS A 25 -5.54 3.53 -23.26
C LYS A 25 -5.68 4.86 -24.02
N ASP A 26 -6.80 5.54 -23.85
CA ASP A 26 -7.11 6.84 -24.44
C ASP A 26 -6.84 7.99 -23.45
N ASP A 27 -6.01 7.76 -22.43
CA ASP A 27 -5.62 8.73 -21.39
C ASP A 27 -6.80 9.31 -20.58
N GLN A 28 -7.93 8.60 -20.53
CA GLN A 28 -9.05 8.99 -19.67
C GLN A 28 -8.84 8.47 -18.26
N VAL A 29 -9.21 9.29 -17.26
CA VAL A 29 -9.16 8.93 -15.85
C VAL A 29 -10.55 8.53 -15.38
N ILE A 30 -10.70 7.28 -14.94
CA ILE A 30 -11.97 6.71 -14.46
C ILE A 30 -11.81 6.35 -12.99
N VAL A 31 -12.79 6.74 -12.15
CA VAL A 31 -12.83 6.31 -10.74
C VAL A 31 -13.20 4.83 -10.68
N ASN A 32 -12.34 4.04 -10.03
CA ASN A 32 -12.58 2.63 -9.75
C ASN A 32 -13.26 2.43 -8.40
N GLU A 33 -12.65 2.94 -7.34
CA GLU A 33 -13.11 2.73 -5.97
C GLU A 33 -12.94 3.99 -5.12
N LEU A 34 -13.90 4.21 -4.21
CA LEU A 34 -13.80 5.18 -3.12
C LEU A 34 -13.77 4.42 -1.80
N ALA A 35 -12.70 4.58 -1.02
CA ALA A 35 -12.57 3.95 0.28
C ALA A 35 -12.39 5.01 1.37
N PRO A 36 -13.44 5.32 2.16
CA PRO A 36 -13.38 6.30 3.26
C PRO A 36 -12.71 5.70 4.49
N ARG A 37 -11.51 5.19 4.34
CA ARG A 37 -10.70 4.49 5.34
C ARG A 37 -9.26 4.36 4.87
N PRO A 38 -8.30 3.97 5.74
CA PRO A 38 -7.00 3.50 5.30
C PRO A 38 -7.13 2.42 4.23
N HIS A 39 -6.29 2.49 3.22
CA HIS A 39 -6.37 1.65 2.03
C HIS A 39 -5.03 0.96 1.75
N ASN A 40 -5.07 -0.21 1.11
CA ASN A 40 -3.89 -0.99 0.79
C ASN A 40 -2.82 -0.18 0.02
N SER A 41 -3.24 0.64 -0.93
CA SER A 41 -2.31 1.49 -1.69
C SER A 41 -1.55 2.53 -0.86
N GLY A 42 -2.00 2.80 0.37
CA GLY A 42 -1.37 3.73 1.31
C GLY A 42 -0.49 3.05 2.36
N HIS A 43 -0.34 1.72 2.37
CA HIS A 43 0.44 1.03 3.41
C HIS A 43 1.92 1.38 3.38
N TYR A 44 2.50 1.70 2.20
CA TYR A 44 3.89 2.15 2.09
C TYR A 44 4.19 3.39 2.96
N THR A 45 3.17 4.16 3.33
CA THR A 45 3.34 5.37 4.14
C THR A 45 3.86 5.09 5.54
N ILE A 46 3.75 3.86 6.04
CA ILE A 46 4.21 3.46 7.38
C ILE A 46 5.71 3.72 7.49
N GLU A 47 6.50 3.28 6.53
CA GLU A 47 7.96 3.45 6.51
C GLU A 47 8.41 4.68 5.73
N ALA A 48 7.71 4.99 4.65
CA ALA A 48 8.19 5.95 3.65
C ALA A 48 7.77 7.40 3.91
N CYS A 49 6.86 7.68 4.86
CA CYS A 49 6.33 9.01 5.09
C CYS A 49 6.54 9.50 6.53
N SER A 50 6.54 10.82 6.71
CA SER A 50 6.63 11.48 8.03
C SER A 50 5.36 11.31 8.88
N MET A 51 4.28 10.83 8.30
CA MET A 51 3.02 10.46 8.93
C MET A 51 2.34 9.44 8.03
N ASP A 52 1.98 8.30 8.59
CA ASP A 52 1.29 7.26 7.84
C ASP A 52 -0.22 7.50 7.74
N GLN A 53 -0.88 6.71 6.89
CA GLN A 53 -2.32 6.83 6.67
C GLN A 53 -3.18 6.49 7.89
N PHE A 54 -2.69 5.63 8.79
CA PHE A 54 -3.44 5.22 9.99
C PHE A 54 -3.41 6.33 11.03
N ASP A 55 -2.22 6.93 11.29
CA ASP A 55 -2.08 8.09 12.16
C ASP A 55 -2.92 9.26 11.64
N ALA A 56 -2.84 9.54 10.32
CA ALA A 56 -3.65 10.56 9.67
C ALA A 56 -5.16 10.30 9.83
N HIS A 57 -5.58 9.03 9.70
CA HIS A 57 -6.99 8.63 9.85
C HIS A 57 -7.50 8.89 11.27
N ILE A 58 -6.75 8.42 12.28
CA ILE A 58 -7.13 8.59 13.69
C ILE A 58 -7.15 10.05 14.09
N ARG A 59 -6.13 10.83 13.71
CA ARG A 59 -6.10 12.29 13.97
C ARG A 59 -7.27 12.99 13.30
N GLY A 60 -7.59 12.63 12.06
CA GLY A 60 -8.75 13.21 11.35
C GLY A 60 -10.06 12.95 12.07
N ILE A 61 -10.30 11.73 12.56
CA ILE A 61 -11.50 11.36 13.33
C ILE A 61 -11.53 12.07 14.68
N ALA A 62 -10.40 12.17 15.36
CA ALA A 62 -10.27 12.81 16.66
C ALA A 62 -10.31 14.35 16.58
N GLY A 63 -10.33 14.94 15.40
CA GLY A 63 -10.24 16.39 15.21
C GLY A 63 -8.89 16.97 15.62
N TRP A 64 -7.81 16.17 15.60
CA TRP A 64 -6.47 16.60 15.96
C TRP A 64 -5.76 17.29 14.78
N PRO A 65 -4.79 18.18 15.06
CA PRO A 65 -4.03 18.81 13.99
C PRO A 65 -3.31 17.78 13.09
N LEU A 66 -3.41 18.00 11.78
CA LEU A 66 -2.74 17.18 10.77
C LEU A 66 -1.56 17.96 10.20
N PRO A 67 -0.31 17.51 10.40
CA PRO A 67 0.81 18.06 9.66
C PRO A 67 0.70 17.66 8.17
N LYS A 68 1.32 18.43 7.29
CA LYS A 68 1.45 18.04 5.89
C LYS A 68 2.40 16.83 5.81
N PRO A 69 1.96 15.66 5.37
CA PRO A 69 2.85 14.51 5.24
C PRO A 69 3.93 14.78 4.19
N LYS A 70 5.12 14.24 4.44
CA LYS A 70 6.27 14.32 3.54
C LYS A 70 6.71 12.91 3.20
N LEU A 71 7.00 12.64 1.94
CA LEU A 71 7.72 11.45 1.54
C LEU A 71 9.16 11.58 2.04
N LEU A 72 9.62 10.63 2.84
CA LEU A 72 10.98 10.58 3.42
C LEU A 72 11.91 9.76 2.54
N SER A 73 11.38 8.72 1.91
CA SER A 73 12.11 7.85 0.99
C SER A 73 11.17 7.31 -0.08
N PRO A 74 11.62 7.13 -1.32
CA PRO A 74 10.92 6.26 -2.25
C PRO A 74 10.82 4.84 -1.69
N ALA A 75 9.80 4.09 -2.10
CA ALA A 75 9.57 2.75 -1.60
C ALA A 75 8.88 1.87 -2.64
N VAL A 76 9.13 0.57 -2.56
CA VAL A 76 8.35 -0.46 -3.24
C VAL A 76 7.54 -1.21 -2.19
N MET A 77 6.23 -1.31 -2.38
CA MET A 77 5.36 -2.10 -1.51
C MET A 77 4.73 -3.24 -2.32
N VAL A 78 4.82 -4.45 -1.82
CA VAL A 78 4.24 -5.64 -2.43
C VAL A 78 3.32 -6.36 -1.46
N ASN A 79 2.15 -6.81 -1.95
CA ASN A 79 1.23 -7.60 -1.14
C ASN A 79 1.73 -9.03 -0.98
N VAL A 80 1.60 -9.57 0.23
CA VAL A 80 1.77 -10.99 0.53
C VAL A 80 0.38 -11.63 0.52
N LEU A 81 0.06 -12.35 -0.55
CA LEU A 81 -1.17 -13.14 -0.65
C LEU A 81 -0.97 -14.50 0.01
N GLY A 82 -2.05 -15.27 0.20
CA GLY A 82 -1.97 -16.55 0.89
C GLY A 82 -0.91 -17.50 0.34
N GLN A 83 -0.79 -17.61 -0.95
CA GLN A 83 0.23 -18.45 -1.62
C GLN A 83 1.67 -17.92 -1.47
N HIS A 84 1.83 -16.63 -1.11
CA HIS A 84 3.14 -16.01 -0.93
C HIS A 84 3.64 -16.09 0.52
N VAL A 85 2.81 -16.51 1.48
CA VAL A 85 3.15 -16.49 2.92
C VAL A 85 4.38 -17.33 3.23
N GLU A 86 4.37 -18.61 2.84
CA GLU A 86 5.48 -19.51 3.15
C GLU A 86 6.78 -19.17 2.40
N PRO A 87 6.76 -18.88 1.06
CA PRO A 87 7.95 -18.42 0.36
C PRO A 87 8.55 -17.15 0.99
N THR A 88 7.70 -16.17 1.34
CA THR A 88 8.15 -14.93 1.98
C THR A 88 8.80 -15.19 3.33
N ARG A 89 8.16 -15.99 4.20
CA ARG A 89 8.70 -16.32 5.52
C ARG A 89 10.08 -16.96 5.45
N ALA A 90 10.31 -17.81 4.47
CA ALA A 90 11.59 -18.48 4.28
C ALA A 90 12.74 -17.50 3.97
N LEU A 91 12.43 -16.34 3.41
CA LEU A 91 13.41 -15.35 2.96
C LEU A 91 13.61 -14.17 3.92
N ILE A 92 12.75 -13.96 4.92
CA ILE A 92 12.86 -12.82 5.85
C ILE A 92 14.26 -12.71 6.48
N ALA A 93 14.86 -13.83 6.87
CA ALA A 93 16.18 -13.83 7.52
C ALA A 93 17.33 -13.39 6.61
N THR A 94 17.15 -13.43 5.31
CA THR A 94 18.14 -13.06 4.29
C THR A 94 17.88 -11.71 3.64
N HIS A 95 16.76 -11.07 4.00
CA HIS A 95 16.34 -9.77 3.45
C HIS A 95 16.03 -8.77 4.59
N PRO A 96 17.07 -8.29 5.27
CA PRO A 96 16.92 -7.38 6.42
C PRO A 96 16.31 -6.02 6.03
N GLU A 97 16.33 -5.67 4.75
CA GLU A 97 15.73 -4.46 4.17
C GLU A 97 14.20 -4.56 4.04
N TRP A 98 13.60 -5.74 4.21
CA TRP A 98 12.17 -5.92 4.13
C TRP A 98 11.46 -5.51 5.42
N ASN A 99 10.61 -4.52 5.34
CA ASN A 99 9.67 -4.19 6.42
C ASN A 99 8.41 -5.05 6.24
N VAL A 100 8.29 -6.09 7.04
CA VAL A 100 7.26 -7.13 6.90
C VAL A 100 6.09 -6.85 7.83
N HIS A 101 4.89 -6.78 7.27
CA HIS A 101 3.64 -6.62 7.99
C HIS A 101 2.75 -7.85 7.79
N ASP A 102 2.64 -8.70 8.80
CA ASP A 102 1.70 -9.82 8.85
C ASP A 102 0.38 -9.34 9.49
N TYR A 103 -0.74 -9.58 8.82
CA TYR A 103 -2.05 -9.13 9.31
C TYR A 103 -2.65 -10.06 10.38
N GLY A 104 -1.97 -11.12 10.77
CA GLY A 104 -2.38 -12.04 11.83
C GLY A 104 -3.70 -12.78 11.56
N LYS A 105 -4.06 -12.98 10.29
CA LYS A 105 -5.32 -13.65 9.93
C LYS A 105 -5.23 -15.14 10.23
N ALA A 106 -6.23 -15.67 10.92
CA ALA A 106 -6.28 -17.08 11.36
C ALA A 106 -6.23 -18.09 10.21
N GLU A 107 -6.80 -17.75 9.04
CA GLU A 107 -6.84 -18.63 7.89
C GLU A 107 -6.06 -18.06 6.72
N VAL A 108 -5.09 -18.81 6.23
CA VAL A 108 -4.38 -18.52 4.98
C VAL A 108 -5.22 -19.06 3.82
N ARG A 109 -5.64 -18.17 2.92
CA ARG A 109 -6.42 -18.54 1.72
C ARG A 109 -5.73 -17.98 0.48
N HIS A 110 -5.75 -18.76 -0.60
CA HIS A 110 -5.25 -18.32 -1.90
C HIS A 110 -5.88 -16.97 -2.32
N ASP A 111 -5.10 -16.08 -2.92
CA ASP A 111 -5.47 -14.72 -3.34
C ASP A 111 -5.95 -13.78 -2.20
N ARG A 112 -6.00 -14.23 -0.95
CA ARG A 112 -6.30 -13.36 0.19
C ARG A 112 -5.06 -12.60 0.62
N LYS A 113 -5.16 -11.26 0.73
CA LYS A 113 -4.08 -10.42 1.30
C LYS A 113 -3.84 -10.81 2.76
N MET A 114 -2.68 -11.38 3.05
CA MET A 114 -2.27 -11.85 4.37
C MET A 114 -1.29 -10.88 5.04
N GLY A 115 -0.65 -10.03 4.25
CA GLY A 115 0.33 -9.07 4.70
C GLY A 115 0.82 -8.21 3.56
N HIS A 116 1.87 -7.44 3.82
CA HIS A 116 2.65 -6.74 2.80
C HIS A 116 4.11 -6.62 3.24
N ILE A 117 4.97 -6.30 2.29
CA ILE A 117 6.35 -5.93 2.51
C ILE A 117 6.56 -4.54 1.92
N THR A 118 7.24 -3.66 2.67
CA THR A 118 7.71 -2.38 2.17
C THR A 118 9.23 -2.38 2.16
N VAL A 119 9.83 -1.99 1.06
CA VAL A 119 11.28 -1.80 0.91
C VAL A 119 11.54 -0.34 0.58
N LEU A 120 12.29 0.34 1.46
CA LEU A 120 12.76 1.70 1.19
C LEU A 120 13.93 1.62 0.21
N THR A 121 13.94 2.46 -0.82
CA THR A 121 14.94 2.35 -1.88
C THR A 121 15.06 3.64 -2.69
N ASP A 122 16.26 3.97 -3.11
CA ASP A 122 16.50 5.06 -4.06
C ASP A 122 16.33 4.61 -5.52
N ASN A 123 16.22 3.29 -5.76
CA ASN A 123 16.04 2.72 -7.10
C ASN A 123 14.88 1.70 -7.12
N PRO A 124 13.63 2.16 -7.26
CA PRO A 124 12.46 1.27 -7.28
C PRO A 124 12.51 0.17 -8.34
N ASP A 125 13.02 0.46 -9.54
CA ASP A 125 13.09 -0.52 -10.64
C ASP A 125 14.03 -1.69 -10.28
N ALA A 126 15.19 -1.40 -9.71
CA ALA A 126 16.10 -2.43 -9.24
C ALA A 126 15.46 -3.26 -8.11
N THR A 127 14.81 -2.62 -7.16
CA THR A 127 14.12 -3.31 -6.06
C THR A 127 12.99 -4.21 -6.55
N VAL A 128 12.23 -3.77 -7.56
CA VAL A 128 11.22 -4.63 -8.19
C VAL A 128 11.88 -5.85 -8.84
N ALA A 129 12.98 -5.67 -9.57
CA ALA A 129 13.72 -6.78 -10.19
C ALA A 129 14.26 -7.76 -9.13
N ASP A 130 14.79 -7.26 -8.00
CA ASP A 130 15.28 -8.09 -6.90
C ASP A 130 14.14 -8.89 -6.25
N LEU A 131 13.00 -8.25 -5.98
CA LEU A 131 11.80 -8.93 -5.47
C LEU A 131 11.31 -10.03 -6.44
N GLU A 132 11.29 -9.73 -7.73
CA GLU A 132 10.92 -10.71 -8.77
C GLU A 132 11.92 -11.88 -8.84
N ALA A 133 13.21 -11.64 -8.64
CA ALA A 133 14.24 -12.66 -8.65
C ALA A 133 14.09 -13.68 -7.50
N THR A 134 13.40 -13.33 -6.42
CA THR A 134 13.10 -14.27 -5.33
C THR A 134 12.14 -15.38 -5.73
N GLY A 135 11.37 -15.23 -6.81
CA GLY A 135 10.34 -16.17 -7.24
C GLY A 135 9.08 -16.23 -6.37
N CYS A 136 9.02 -15.47 -5.27
CA CYS A 136 7.85 -15.48 -4.36
C CYS A 136 6.55 -15.07 -5.05
N TRP A 137 6.63 -14.23 -6.08
CA TRP A 137 5.49 -13.64 -6.79
C TRP A 137 5.39 -14.07 -8.26
N ASP A 138 5.96 -15.23 -8.63
CA ASP A 138 5.95 -15.70 -10.03
C ASP A 138 4.56 -16.00 -10.58
N ASP A 139 3.58 -16.26 -9.72
CA ASP A 139 2.18 -16.43 -10.12
C ASP A 139 1.55 -15.15 -10.67
N LEU A 140 2.04 -13.97 -10.25
CA LEU A 140 1.55 -12.68 -10.75
C LEU A 140 2.00 -12.44 -12.20
N LYS A 141 3.18 -12.92 -12.60
CA LYS A 141 3.69 -12.83 -13.97
C LYS A 141 2.83 -13.60 -14.99
N LYS A 142 2.12 -14.63 -14.53
CA LYS A 142 1.26 -15.46 -15.38
C LYS A 142 -0.13 -14.85 -15.63
N LYS A 143 -0.47 -13.80 -14.87
CA LYS A 143 -1.79 -13.11 -14.95
C LYS A 143 -1.72 -11.78 -15.71
N ALA A 144 -0.52 -11.28 -16.03
CA ALA A 144 -0.30 -10.06 -16.80
C ALA A 144 -0.19 -10.36 -18.30
#